data_699fcef2bf2175166608cf465efde08a
#
_entry.id   699fcef2bf2175166608cf465efde08a
#
_cell.length_a   1.000
_cell.length_b   1.000
_cell.length_c   1.000
_cell.angle_alpha   90.00
_cell.angle_beta   90.00
_cell.angle_gamma   90.00
#
_symmetry.space_group_name_H-M   'P 1'
#
loop_
_entity.id
_entity.type
_entity.pdbx_description
1 polymer ?
#
loop_
_entity_poly.entity_id
_entity_poly.type
_entity_poly.pdbx_seq_one_letter_code
_entity_poly.pdbx_strand_id
1 'polypeptide(L)'
;KVVPVLEGRPMSKEEYLSLDEAARQQMDAKAVPIEEKLAQAVLEINRLGDEIKIVLKELIASITEQLISEQIDPVRYYFRDCKDIQTYLKKVKEDIIDNIAMFLGVKDHEEDEGKKFLEMTGSLVKRYQVNVLVDRRRDKGAPVVFEPNPSFQNLFGKIEKKPVMGAFATDFTMVQAGSLLKANKGYLVLNIEPLLMNPSVWESLKRTLRDS
;
A
#
# COMPACT_ATOMS: atom_id res chain seq x y z
N LYS A 1 -22.83 -18.88 28.51
CA LYS A 1 -23.71 -18.88 29.68
C LYS A 1 -24.36 -20.26 29.75
N VAL A 2 -24.23 -20.94 30.89
CA VAL A 2 -24.86 -22.25 31.12
C VAL A 2 -26.33 -22.02 31.48
N VAL A 3 -27.23 -22.75 30.82
CA VAL A 3 -28.67 -22.67 31.07
C VAL A 3 -29.15 -24.08 31.46
N PRO A 4 -29.90 -24.23 32.55
CA PRO A 4 -30.45 -25.52 32.91
C PRO A 4 -31.45 -26.01 31.86
N VAL A 5 -31.48 -27.31 31.62
CA VAL A 5 -32.35 -27.97 30.64
C VAL A 5 -33.39 -28.82 31.40
N LEU A 6 -34.65 -28.64 31.08
CA LEU A 6 -35.77 -29.45 31.59
C LEU A 6 -36.43 -30.16 30.40
N GLU A 7 -36.55 -31.48 30.47
CA GLU A 7 -37.16 -32.31 29.41
C GLU A 7 -36.62 -32.03 27.98
N GLY A 8 -35.31 -31.75 27.86
CA GLY A 8 -34.68 -31.52 26.58
C GLY A 8 -34.80 -30.10 26.02
N ARG A 9 -35.42 -29.16 26.71
CA ARG A 9 -35.51 -27.73 26.34
C ARG A 9 -34.87 -26.83 27.38
N PRO A 10 -34.29 -25.67 26.97
CA PRO A 10 -33.78 -24.67 27.91
C PRO A 10 -34.90 -24.21 28.86
N MET A 11 -34.61 -24.18 30.15
CA MET A 11 -35.52 -23.71 31.17
C MET A 11 -35.71 -22.20 31.07
N SER A 12 -36.98 -21.73 31.14
CA SER A 12 -37.27 -20.30 31.17
C SER A 12 -36.92 -19.68 32.52
N LYS A 13 -36.80 -18.35 32.56
CA LYS A 13 -36.55 -17.61 33.80
C LYS A 13 -37.69 -17.85 34.85
N GLU A 14 -38.93 -17.94 34.37
CA GLU A 14 -40.10 -18.11 35.21
C GLU A 14 -40.12 -19.51 35.82
N GLU A 15 -39.82 -20.54 35.03
CA GLU A 15 -39.69 -21.92 35.49
C GLU A 15 -38.56 -22.06 36.54
N TYR A 16 -37.38 -21.42 36.32
CA TYR A 16 -36.30 -21.40 37.28
C TYR A 16 -36.70 -20.73 38.62
N LEU A 17 -37.42 -19.61 38.55
CA LEU A 17 -37.87 -18.89 39.74
C LEU A 17 -38.99 -19.61 40.50
N SER A 18 -39.73 -20.53 39.86
CA SER A 18 -40.76 -21.35 40.49
C SER A 18 -40.23 -22.54 41.26
N LEU A 19 -38.93 -22.87 41.10
CA LEU A 19 -38.27 -23.94 41.87
C LEU A 19 -38.10 -23.54 43.34
N ASP A 20 -38.10 -24.53 44.21
CA ASP A 20 -37.75 -24.32 45.62
C ASP A 20 -36.27 -23.89 45.78
N GLU A 21 -35.94 -23.26 46.89
CA GLU A 21 -34.63 -22.68 47.12
C GLU A 21 -33.51 -23.74 47.15
N ALA A 22 -33.81 -24.94 47.62
CA ALA A 22 -32.85 -26.04 47.67
C ALA A 22 -32.51 -26.57 46.27
N ALA A 23 -33.51 -26.67 45.38
CA ALA A 23 -33.32 -27.09 43.99
C ALA A 23 -32.52 -26.04 43.18
N ARG A 24 -32.77 -24.74 43.40
CA ARG A 24 -32.00 -23.66 42.77
C ARG A 24 -30.54 -23.72 43.21
N GLN A 25 -30.27 -23.84 44.52
CA GLN A 25 -28.92 -23.95 45.03
C GLN A 25 -28.16 -25.17 44.47
N GLN A 26 -28.85 -26.31 44.32
CA GLN A 26 -28.21 -27.48 43.70
C GLN A 26 -27.91 -27.30 42.21
N MET A 27 -28.78 -26.62 41.47
CA MET A 27 -28.55 -26.31 40.06
C MET A 27 -27.36 -25.32 39.90
N ASP A 28 -27.33 -24.25 40.69
CA ASP A 28 -26.25 -23.28 40.68
C ASP A 28 -24.89 -23.91 41.09
N ALA A 29 -24.89 -24.75 42.10
CA ALA A 29 -23.69 -25.50 42.50
C ALA A 29 -23.16 -26.43 41.40
N LYS A 30 -24.05 -26.99 40.55
CA LYS A 30 -23.65 -27.78 39.38
C LYS A 30 -23.25 -26.91 38.19
N ALA A 31 -23.77 -25.70 38.05
CA ALA A 31 -23.46 -24.79 36.97
C ALA A 31 -22.03 -24.22 37.09
N VAL A 32 -21.59 -23.90 38.32
CA VAL A 32 -20.27 -23.32 38.58
C VAL A 32 -19.11 -24.10 37.93
N PRO A 33 -18.93 -25.42 38.20
CA PRO A 33 -17.81 -26.17 37.60
C PRO A 33 -17.94 -26.32 36.06
N ILE A 34 -19.16 -26.22 35.52
CA ILE A 34 -19.39 -26.25 34.08
C ILE A 34 -18.99 -24.91 33.46
N GLU A 35 -19.35 -23.80 34.10
CA GLU A 35 -18.96 -22.46 33.67
C GLU A 35 -17.42 -22.26 33.71
N GLU A 36 -16.77 -22.76 34.75
CA GLU A 36 -15.30 -22.74 34.85
C GLU A 36 -14.64 -23.53 33.70
N LYS A 37 -15.13 -24.75 33.43
CA LYS A 37 -14.61 -25.56 32.30
C LYS A 37 -14.87 -24.89 30.96
N LEU A 38 -16.05 -24.28 30.78
CA LEU A 38 -16.38 -23.54 29.56
C LEU A 38 -15.47 -22.33 29.40
N ALA A 39 -15.23 -21.57 30.48
CA ALA A 39 -14.32 -20.43 30.44
C ALA A 39 -12.88 -20.85 30.09
N GLN A 40 -12.38 -21.94 30.67
CA GLN A 40 -11.06 -22.50 30.34
C GLN A 40 -11.00 -22.95 28.87
N ALA A 41 -12.03 -23.64 28.38
CA ALA A 41 -12.09 -24.06 26.96
C ALA A 41 -12.09 -22.86 25.99
N VAL A 42 -12.84 -21.80 26.31
CA VAL A 42 -12.85 -20.57 25.50
C VAL A 42 -11.47 -19.89 25.49
N LEU A 43 -10.80 -19.83 26.65
CA LEU A 43 -9.43 -19.29 26.72
C LEU A 43 -8.45 -20.09 25.86
N GLU A 44 -8.56 -21.42 25.91
CA GLU A 44 -7.70 -22.32 25.11
C GLU A 44 -7.97 -22.16 23.60
N ILE A 45 -9.25 -22.06 23.20
CA ILE A 45 -9.63 -21.81 21.80
C ILE A 45 -9.05 -20.47 21.32
N ASN A 46 -9.16 -19.42 22.13
CA ASN A 46 -8.61 -18.11 21.77
C ASN A 46 -7.08 -18.17 21.63
N ARG A 47 -6.40 -18.83 22.58
CA ARG A 47 -4.94 -19.02 22.53
C ARG A 47 -4.51 -19.75 21.26
N LEU A 48 -5.15 -20.87 20.96
CA LEU A 48 -4.87 -21.64 19.74
C LEU A 48 -5.17 -20.82 18.47
N GLY A 49 -6.24 -20.02 18.47
CA GLY A 49 -6.57 -19.11 17.38
C GLY A 49 -5.48 -18.07 17.13
N ASP A 50 -4.91 -17.52 18.19
CA ASP A 50 -3.82 -16.55 18.07
C ASP A 50 -2.49 -17.20 17.64
N GLU A 51 -2.18 -18.40 18.13
CA GLU A 51 -1.04 -19.18 17.65
C GLU A 51 -1.14 -19.50 16.16
N ILE A 52 -2.32 -19.92 15.68
CA ILE A 52 -2.58 -20.17 14.26
C ILE A 52 -2.37 -18.91 13.42
N LYS A 53 -2.85 -17.74 13.86
CA LYS A 53 -2.66 -16.47 13.15
C LYS A 53 -1.18 -16.13 13.00
N ILE A 54 -0.37 -16.35 14.05
CA ILE A 54 1.08 -16.10 14.00
C ILE A 54 1.75 -17.01 12.98
N VAL A 55 1.50 -18.32 13.06
CA VAL A 55 2.08 -19.31 12.13
C VAL A 55 1.67 -19.03 10.68
N LEU A 56 0.40 -18.69 10.44
CA LEU A 56 -0.07 -18.32 9.10
C LEU A 56 0.62 -17.07 8.58
N LYS A 57 0.82 -16.05 9.43
CA LYS A 57 1.52 -14.82 9.04
C LYS A 57 2.96 -15.11 8.66
N GLU A 58 3.68 -15.93 9.42
CA GLU A 58 5.06 -16.32 9.14
C GLU A 58 5.15 -17.14 7.84
N LEU A 59 4.22 -18.08 7.63
CA LEU A 59 4.16 -18.89 6.41
C LEU A 59 3.90 -18.01 5.18
N ILE A 60 2.93 -17.12 5.24
CA ILE A 60 2.62 -16.18 4.15
C ILE A 60 3.85 -15.31 3.85
N ALA A 61 4.51 -14.76 4.87
CA ALA A 61 5.71 -13.94 4.69
C ALA A 61 6.83 -14.75 4.01
N SER A 62 7.09 -15.98 4.43
CA SER A 62 8.11 -16.85 3.86
C SER A 62 7.84 -17.19 2.38
N ILE A 63 6.61 -17.59 2.06
CA ILE A 63 6.22 -17.88 0.66
C ILE A 63 6.32 -16.63 -0.20
N THR A 64 5.84 -15.49 0.31
CA THR A 64 5.89 -14.21 -0.39
C THR A 64 7.33 -13.79 -0.65
N GLU A 65 8.20 -13.92 0.34
CA GLU A 65 9.62 -13.60 0.19
C GLU A 65 10.28 -14.44 -0.92
N GLN A 66 9.99 -15.74 -0.96
CA GLN A 66 10.51 -16.62 -2.01
C GLN A 66 10.03 -16.19 -3.39
N LEU A 67 8.70 -16.01 -3.57
CA LEU A 67 8.11 -15.63 -4.86
C LEU A 67 8.62 -14.29 -5.37
N ILE A 68 8.73 -13.30 -4.48
CA ILE A 68 9.24 -11.97 -4.85
C ILE A 68 10.73 -12.06 -5.20
N SER A 69 11.52 -12.84 -4.45
CA SER A 69 12.94 -13.00 -4.75
C SER A 69 13.16 -13.59 -6.12
N GLU A 70 12.40 -14.62 -6.50
CA GLU A 70 12.48 -15.23 -7.85
C GLU A 70 12.26 -14.21 -8.98
N GLN A 71 11.41 -13.20 -8.75
CA GLN A 71 11.14 -12.15 -9.75
C GLN A 71 12.13 -10.98 -9.68
N ILE A 72 12.57 -10.59 -8.49
CA ILE A 72 13.42 -9.42 -8.28
C ILE A 72 14.90 -9.76 -8.51
N ASP A 73 15.37 -10.94 -8.15
CA ASP A 73 16.80 -11.28 -8.21
C ASP A 73 17.42 -11.22 -9.62
N PRO A 74 16.73 -11.63 -10.70
CA PRO A 74 17.24 -11.42 -12.06
C PRO A 74 17.45 -9.93 -12.38
N VAL A 75 16.52 -9.07 -11.95
CA VAL A 75 16.61 -7.62 -12.15
C VAL A 75 17.77 -7.05 -11.33
N ARG A 76 17.91 -7.47 -10.08
CA ARG A 76 19.04 -7.10 -9.21
C ARG A 76 20.37 -7.52 -9.79
N TYR A 77 20.45 -8.71 -10.34
CA TYR A 77 21.66 -9.19 -11.00
C TYR A 77 22.02 -8.35 -12.22
N TYR A 78 21.05 -7.97 -13.05
CA TYR A 78 21.27 -7.11 -14.21
C TYR A 78 21.78 -5.72 -13.81
N PHE A 79 21.25 -5.15 -12.74
CA PHE A 79 21.65 -3.82 -12.23
C PHE A 79 22.59 -3.89 -11.01
N ARG A 80 23.40 -4.94 -10.89
CA ARG A 80 24.28 -5.16 -9.72
C ARG A 80 25.23 -4.01 -9.42
N ASP A 81 25.67 -3.27 -10.46
CA ASP A 81 26.61 -2.16 -10.33
C ASP A 81 25.94 -0.82 -9.98
N CYS A 82 24.60 -0.78 -9.93
CA CYS A 82 23.81 0.41 -9.64
C CYS A 82 23.27 0.39 -8.21
N LYS A 83 23.99 1.00 -7.26
CA LYS A 83 23.63 0.99 -5.83
C LYS A 83 22.22 1.51 -5.55
N ASP A 84 21.80 2.56 -6.24
CA ASP A 84 20.48 3.17 -6.03
C ASP A 84 19.35 2.22 -6.45
N ILE A 85 19.53 1.51 -7.56
CA ILE A 85 18.56 0.50 -8.01
C ILE A 85 18.52 -0.68 -7.03
N GLN A 86 19.67 -1.15 -6.53
CA GLN A 86 19.72 -2.20 -5.51
C GLN A 86 18.94 -1.80 -4.24
N THR A 87 19.17 -0.56 -3.79
CA THR A 87 18.49 -0.02 -2.62
C THR A 87 16.97 0.10 -2.85
N TYR A 88 16.57 0.56 -4.03
CA TYR A 88 15.16 0.66 -4.42
C TYR A 88 14.48 -0.71 -4.43
N LEU A 89 15.06 -1.70 -5.12
CA LEU A 89 14.50 -3.05 -5.22
C LEU A 89 14.40 -3.75 -3.85
N LYS A 90 15.37 -3.49 -2.95
CA LYS A 90 15.30 -3.98 -1.57
C LYS A 90 14.10 -3.40 -0.84
N LYS A 91 13.90 -2.08 -0.92
CA LYS A 91 12.75 -1.40 -0.29
C LYS A 91 11.42 -1.86 -0.87
N VAL A 92 11.34 -2.09 -2.20
CA VAL A 92 10.15 -2.64 -2.84
C VAL A 92 9.82 -4.03 -2.30
N LYS A 93 10.84 -4.91 -2.17
CA LYS A 93 10.65 -6.24 -1.59
C LYS A 93 10.11 -6.16 -0.16
N GLU A 94 10.74 -5.36 0.69
CA GLU A 94 10.34 -5.17 2.09
C GLU A 94 8.91 -4.63 2.18
N ASP A 95 8.59 -3.59 1.41
CA ASP A 95 7.25 -2.96 1.42
C ASP A 95 6.14 -3.90 0.92
N ILE A 96 6.41 -4.78 -0.06
CA ILE A 96 5.42 -5.78 -0.51
C ILE A 96 5.17 -6.83 0.57
N ILE A 97 6.23 -7.31 1.25
CA ILE A 97 6.10 -8.29 2.34
C ILE A 97 5.28 -7.69 3.50
N ASP A 98 5.59 -6.47 3.90
CA ASP A 98 4.90 -5.78 4.98
C ASP A 98 3.41 -5.52 4.68
N ASN A 99 3.08 -5.31 3.40
CA ASN A 99 1.73 -5.00 2.96
C ASN A 99 1.03 -6.18 2.25
N ILE A 100 1.53 -7.41 2.40
CA ILE A 100 1.03 -8.58 1.66
C ILE A 100 -0.48 -8.82 1.86
N ALA A 101 -1.01 -8.55 3.05
CA ALA A 101 -2.43 -8.68 3.34
C ALA A 101 -3.31 -7.83 2.41
N MET A 102 -2.82 -6.66 1.98
CA MET A 102 -3.51 -5.79 1.02
C MET A 102 -3.57 -6.39 -0.38
N PHE A 103 -2.53 -7.14 -0.78
CA PHE A 103 -2.46 -7.81 -2.07
C PHE A 103 -3.32 -9.09 -2.11
N LEU A 104 -3.44 -9.77 -0.99
CA LEU A 104 -4.25 -10.99 -0.88
C LEU A 104 -5.75 -10.72 -0.74
N GLY A 105 -6.16 -9.47 -0.55
CA GLY A 105 -7.56 -9.12 -0.37
C GLY A 105 -8.18 -9.72 0.90
N VAL A 106 -7.36 -10.06 1.89
CA VAL A 106 -7.81 -10.62 3.16
C VAL A 106 -8.49 -9.52 3.97
N LYS A 107 -9.74 -9.24 3.62
CA LYS A 107 -10.70 -8.60 4.51
C LYS A 107 -11.92 -9.49 4.57
N ASP A 108 -12.29 -9.85 5.79
CA ASP A 108 -13.53 -10.53 6.07
C ASP A 108 -14.71 -9.70 5.54
N HIS A 109 -15.57 -10.37 4.74
CA HIS A 109 -16.94 -10.02 4.38
C HIS A 109 -17.26 -9.07 3.21
N GLU A 110 -18.16 -9.61 2.35
CA GLU A 110 -19.24 -9.08 1.53
C GLU A 110 -19.03 -8.89 0.02
N GLU A 111 -20.04 -9.36 -0.74
CA GLU A 111 -20.08 -9.60 -2.19
C GLU A 111 -19.91 -8.38 -3.12
N ASP A 112 -19.82 -7.16 -2.61
CA ASP A 112 -19.63 -5.93 -3.41
C ASP A 112 -18.14 -5.50 -3.57
N GLU A 113 -17.22 -6.37 -3.13
CA GLU A 113 -15.79 -6.06 -2.97
C GLU A 113 -14.91 -6.29 -4.22
N GLY A 114 -15.38 -7.00 -5.22
CA GLY A 114 -14.56 -7.31 -6.40
C GLY A 114 -14.09 -6.07 -7.18
N LYS A 115 -14.96 -5.06 -7.34
CA LYS A 115 -14.59 -3.78 -7.97
C LYS A 115 -13.68 -2.95 -7.10
N LYS A 116 -13.98 -2.88 -5.82
CA LYS A 116 -13.19 -2.13 -4.82
C LYS A 116 -11.80 -2.74 -4.63
N PHE A 117 -11.70 -4.07 -4.69
CA PHE A 117 -10.45 -4.81 -4.67
C PHE A 117 -9.59 -4.51 -5.91
N LEU A 118 -10.15 -4.52 -7.11
CA LEU A 118 -9.44 -4.18 -8.35
C LEU A 118 -8.94 -2.73 -8.35
N GLU A 119 -9.72 -1.78 -7.85
CA GLU A 119 -9.30 -0.38 -7.72
C GLU A 119 -8.20 -0.22 -6.69
N MET A 120 -8.30 -0.90 -5.55
CA MET A 120 -7.31 -0.87 -4.48
C MET A 120 -5.99 -1.55 -4.91
N THR A 121 -6.07 -2.71 -5.58
CA THR A 121 -4.90 -3.41 -6.12
C THR A 121 -4.23 -2.59 -7.22
N GLY A 122 -5.01 -1.94 -8.08
CA GLY A 122 -4.49 -1.00 -9.08
C GLY A 122 -3.75 0.18 -8.47
N SER A 123 -4.22 0.70 -7.33
CA SER A 123 -3.55 1.77 -6.57
C SER A 123 -2.25 1.28 -5.92
N LEU A 124 -2.24 0.05 -5.37
CA LEU A 124 -1.05 -0.57 -4.78
C LEU A 124 0.04 -0.83 -5.83
N VAL A 125 -0.33 -1.37 -7.00
CA VAL A 125 0.63 -1.62 -8.09
C VAL A 125 1.24 -0.33 -8.60
N LYS A 126 0.47 0.78 -8.68
CA LYS A 126 1.00 2.10 -9.05
C LYS A 126 2.16 2.54 -8.15
N ARG A 127 2.14 2.19 -6.87
CA ARG A 127 3.18 2.54 -5.89
C ARG A 127 4.58 2.05 -6.29
N TYR A 128 4.66 0.95 -7.04
CA TYR A 128 5.91 0.36 -7.52
C TYR A 128 6.24 0.70 -8.97
N GLN A 129 5.40 1.48 -9.64
CA GLN A 129 5.69 1.95 -11.00
C GLN A 129 6.85 2.93 -11.00
N VAL A 130 7.64 2.89 -12.05
CA VAL A 130 8.74 3.83 -12.27
C VAL A 130 8.27 4.88 -13.27
N ASN A 131 8.34 6.15 -12.90
CA ASN A 131 8.09 7.26 -13.82
C ASN A 131 9.40 7.63 -14.54
N VAL A 132 9.46 7.38 -15.84
CA VAL A 132 10.60 7.74 -16.67
C VAL A 132 10.45 9.19 -17.13
N LEU A 133 11.11 10.11 -16.44
CA LEU A 133 11.04 11.54 -16.75
C LEU A 133 11.70 11.89 -18.10
N VAL A 134 12.80 11.24 -18.44
CA VAL A 134 13.53 11.44 -19.72
C VAL A 134 14.01 10.07 -20.23
N ASP A 135 13.55 9.69 -21.43
CA ASP A 135 14.02 8.49 -22.12
C ASP A 135 15.04 8.86 -23.19
N ARG A 136 16.26 8.39 -23.02
CA ARG A 136 17.38 8.66 -23.93
C ARG A 136 17.87 7.45 -24.72
N ARG A 137 17.12 6.37 -24.71
CA ARG A 137 17.51 5.12 -25.41
C ARG A 137 17.74 5.30 -26.91
N ARG A 138 17.18 6.34 -27.51
CA ARG A 138 17.29 6.64 -28.95
C ARG A 138 18.29 7.75 -29.27
N ASP A 139 18.86 8.39 -28.27
CA ASP A 139 19.81 9.48 -28.45
C ASP A 139 21.15 8.95 -28.93
N LYS A 140 21.66 9.46 -30.06
CA LYS A 140 22.96 9.07 -30.63
C LYS A 140 24.11 9.97 -30.15
N GLY A 141 23.86 10.92 -29.26
CA GLY A 141 24.82 11.88 -28.79
C GLY A 141 24.26 12.79 -27.71
N ALA A 142 24.89 13.92 -27.44
CA ALA A 142 24.40 14.92 -26.51
C ALA A 142 23.05 15.46 -27.01
N PRO A 143 21.99 15.49 -26.16
CA PRO A 143 20.68 15.97 -26.58
C PRO A 143 20.74 17.47 -26.93
N VAL A 144 20.04 17.86 -27.97
CA VAL A 144 19.82 19.26 -28.32
C VAL A 144 18.31 19.51 -28.22
N VAL A 145 17.93 20.30 -27.24
CA VAL A 145 16.50 20.62 -26.97
C VAL A 145 16.28 22.09 -27.33
N PHE A 146 15.36 22.33 -28.26
CA PHE A 146 14.91 23.67 -28.59
C PHE A 146 13.57 23.94 -27.87
N GLU A 147 13.53 25.00 -27.06
CA GLU A 147 12.32 25.45 -26.36
C GLU A 147 11.92 26.84 -26.88
N PRO A 148 10.91 26.89 -27.77
CA PRO A 148 10.48 28.16 -28.38
C PRO A 148 9.71 29.05 -27.41
N ASN A 149 9.03 28.46 -26.41
CA ASN A 149 8.24 29.18 -25.43
C ASN A 149 8.71 28.84 -23.99
N PRO A 150 9.78 29.49 -23.51
CA PRO A 150 10.41 29.18 -22.23
C PRO A 150 9.58 29.68 -21.03
N SER A 151 8.37 29.14 -20.87
CA SER A 151 7.56 29.34 -19.66
C SER A 151 8.14 28.55 -18.49
N PHE A 152 7.71 28.87 -17.25
CA PHE A 152 8.15 28.14 -16.06
C PHE A 152 7.88 26.65 -16.19
N GLN A 153 6.66 26.27 -16.61
CA GLN A 153 6.29 24.87 -16.76
C GLN A 153 7.08 24.16 -17.87
N ASN A 154 7.33 24.83 -18.97
CA ASN A 154 8.07 24.25 -20.09
C ASN A 154 9.54 24.04 -19.75
N LEU A 155 10.16 24.96 -18.99
CA LEU A 155 11.56 24.85 -18.60
C LEU A 155 11.79 23.88 -17.45
N PHE A 156 11.01 24.01 -16.36
CA PHE A 156 11.27 23.28 -15.12
C PHE A 156 10.43 22.00 -15.00
N GLY A 157 9.37 21.88 -15.80
CA GLY A 157 8.43 20.77 -15.73
C GLY A 157 7.14 21.14 -15.01
N LYS A 158 6.23 20.20 -15.00
CA LYS A 158 4.89 20.35 -14.39
C LYS A 158 4.44 19.05 -13.76
N ILE A 159 3.51 19.17 -12.83
CA ILE A 159 2.73 18.06 -12.30
C ILE A 159 1.32 18.18 -12.87
N GLU A 160 0.93 17.20 -13.69
CA GLU A 160 -0.43 17.15 -14.22
C GLU A 160 -1.43 16.76 -13.14
N LYS A 161 -2.67 17.23 -13.31
CA LYS A 161 -3.76 16.91 -12.39
C LYS A 161 -4.89 16.29 -13.19
N LYS A 162 -5.47 15.21 -12.69
CA LYS A 162 -6.66 14.59 -13.26
C LYS A 162 -7.89 14.91 -12.42
N PRO A 163 -9.01 15.30 -13.05
CA PRO A 163 -10.27 15.43 -12.32
C PRO A 163 -10.77 14.04 -11.91
N VAL A 164 -11.04 13.87 -10.63
CA VAL A 164 -11.60 12.63 -10.05
C VAL A 164 -12.74 13.04 -9.13
N MET A 165 -13.97 12.68 -9.46
CA MET A 165 -15.17 12.94 -8.64
C MET A 165 -15.29 14.40 -8.15
N GLY A 166 -14.99 15.39 -9.01
CA GLY A 166 -15.08 16.82 -8.65
C GLY A 166 -13.89 17.39 -7.90
N ALA A 167 -12.89 16.59 -7.55
CA ALA A 167 -11.61 17.02 -7.01
C ALA A 167 -10.47 16.78 -8.01
N PHE A 168 -9.32 17.44 -7.79
CA PHE A 168 -8.12 17.18 -8.57
C PHE A 168 -7.23 16.17 -7.83
N ALA A 169 -6.93 15.06 -8.49
CA ALA A 169 -5.94 14.10 -8.01
C ALA A 169 -4.65 14.19 -8.82
N THR A 170 -3.53 13.93 -8.17
CA THR A 170 -2.21 13.80 -8.80
C THR A 170 -1.46 12.64 -8.18
N ASP A 171 -0.56 12.03 -8.94
CA ASP A 171 0.39 11.04 -8.46
C ASP A 171 1.76 11.29 -9.11
N PHE A 172 2.78 10.55 -8.65
CA PHE A 172 4.15 10.74 -9.13
C PHE A 172 4.32 10.43 -10.62
N THR A 173 3.44 9.63 -11.25
CA THR A 173 3.48 9.32 -12.68
C THR A 173 3.03 10.51 -13.55
N MET A 174 2.42 11.52 -12.92
CA MET A 174 1.98 12.74 -13.59
C MET A 174 3.04 13.86 -13.58
N VAL A 175 4.21 13.60 -13.00
CA VAL A 175 5.37 14.51 -13.07
C VAL A 175 5.96 14.45 -14.48
N GLN A 176 6.05 15.60 -15.16
CA GLN A 176 6.64 15.73 -16.49
C GLN A 176 7.90 16.58 -16.44
N ALA A 177 8.95 16.10 -17.10
CA ALA A 177 10.20 16.82 -17.22
C ALA A 177 10.06 18.05 -18.11
N GLY A 178 10.63 19.17 -17.67
CA GLY A 178 10.83 20.34 -18.48
C GLY A 178 12.06 20.24 -19.40
N SER A 179 12.23 21.25 -20.24
CA SER A 179 13.28 21.31 -21.26
C SER A 179 14.68 21.31 -20.63
N LEU A 180 14.85 21.87 -19.43
CA LEU A 180 16.12 21.83 -18.67
C LEU A 180 16.55 20.40 -18.37
N LEU A 181 15.64 19.59 -17.81
CA LEU A 181 15.97 18.20 -17.50
C LEU A 181 16.15 17.36 -18.77
N LYS A 182 15.35 17.61 -19.81
CA LYS A 182 15.50 16.97 -21.12
C LYS A 182 16.84 17.29 -21.78
N ALA A 183 17.38 18.49 -21.57
CA ALA A 183 18.66 18.93 -22.13
C ALA A 183 19.87 18.60 -21.24
N ASN A 184 19.68 17.97 -20.08
CA ASN A 184 20.78 17.67 -19.16
C ASN A 184 21.90 16.88 -19.86
N LYS A 185 23.16 17.27 -19.67
CA LYS A 185 24.35 16.76 -20.38
C LYS A 185 24.31 17.02 -21.91
N GLY A 186 23.56 18.01 -22.35
CA GLY A 186 23.47 18.42 -23.76
C GLY A 186 23.30 19.92 -23.90
N TYR A 187 22.51 20.34 -24.86
CA TYR A 187 22.32 21.74 -25.20
C TYR A 187 20.85 22.12 -25.10
N LEU A 188 20.56 23.21 -24.39
CA LEU A 188 19.24 23.83 -24.34
C LEU A 188 19.31 25.13 -25.17
N VAL A 189 18.53 25.19 -26.23
CA VAL A 189 18.38 26.37 -27.08
C VAL A 189 17.08 27.07 -26.76
N LEU A 190 17.15 28.33 -26.35
CA LEU A 190 16.00 29.10 -25.89
C LEU A 190 15.79 30.31 -26.81
N ASN A 191 14.53 30.66 -27.01
CA ASN A 191 14.17 31.97 -27.53
C ASN A 191 14.29 32.99 -26.39
N ILE A 192 15.20 33.96 -26.54
CA ILE A 192 15.54 34.91 -25.47
C ILE A 192 14.43 35.94 -25.22
N GLU A 193 13.72 36.35 -26.26
CA GLU A 193 12.73 37.41 -26.16
C GLU A 193 11.57 37.05 -25.19
N PRO A 194 10.86 35.92 -25.35
CA PRO A 194 9.84 35.51 -24.37
C PRO A 194 10.39 35.24 -22.96
N LEU A 195 11.65 34.82 -22.87
CA LEU A 195 12.31 34.59 -21.59
C LEU A 195 12.52 35.87 -20.81
N LEU A 196 12.97 36.95 -21.48
CA LEU A 196 13.19 38.25 -20.85
C LEU A 196 11.86 38.95 -20.49
N MET A 197 10.77 38.64 -21.20
CA MET A 197 9.44 39.14 -20.86
C MET A 197 8.88 38.53 -19.56
N ASN A 198 9.50 37.47 -19.03
CA ASN A 198 9.12 36.78 -17.81
C ASN A 198 10.27 36.82 -16.77
N PRO A 199 10.44 37.91 -16.03
CA PRO A 199 11.57 38.09 -15.10
C PRO A 199 11.67 36.97 -14.06
N SER A 200 10.57 36.43 -13.58
CA SER A 200 10.55 35.35 -12.60
C SER A 200 11.12 34.04 -13.16
N VAL A 201 10.87 33.76 -14.44
CA VAL A 201 11.40 32.57 -15.13
C VAL A 201 12.90 32.75 -15.36
N TRP A 202 13.32 33.96 -15.78
CA TRP A 202 14.73 34.30 -15.98
C TRP A 202 15.55 34.18 -14.68
N GLU A 203 15.04 34.69 -13.56
CA GLU A 203 15.71 34.60 -12.26
C GLU A 203 15.79 33.13 -11.79
N SER A 204 14.72 32.35 -11.99
CA SER A 204 14.70 30.93 -11.65
C SER A 204 15.71 30.13 -12.49
N LEU A 205 15.81 30.44 -13.79
CA LEU A 205 16.78 29.82 -14.69
C LEU A 205 18.23 30.10 -14.26
N LYS A 206 18.55 31.37 -13.99
CA LYS A 206 19.88 31.77 -13.49
C LYS A 206 20.23 31.05 -12.19
N ARG A 207 19.28 30.94 -11.25
CA ARG A 207 19.50 30.23 -9.99
C ARG A 207 19.80 28.75 -10.23
N THR A 208 18.97 28.08 -11.02
CA THR A 208 19.15 26.64 -11.33
C THR A 208 20.49 26.37 -12.00
N LEU A 209 20.90 27.22 -12.94
CA LEU A 209 22.21 27.06 -13.62
C LEU A 209 23.41 27.37 -12.71
N ARG A 210 23.24 28.17 -11.65
CA ARG A 210 24.29 28.45 -10.68
C ARG A 210 24.43 27.30 -9.67
N ASP A 211 23.34 26.66 -9.32
CA ASP A 211 23.27 25.61 -8.28
C ASP A 211 23.49 24.20 -8.87
N SER A 212 23.72 24.09 -10.19
CA SER A 212 24.02 22.85 -10.91
C SER A 212 25.56 22.68 -11.03
#